data_722619a8c71ea2d238838323bde21f27
#
_entry.id   722619a8c71ea2d238838323bde21f27
#
_cell.length_a   1.000
_cell.length_b   1.000
_cell.length_c   1.000
_cell.angle_alpha   90.00
_cell.angle_beta   90.00
_cell.angle_gamma   90.00
#
_symmetry.space_group_name_H-M   'P 1'
#
loop_
_entity.id
_entity.type
_entity.pdbx_description
1 polymer ?
#
loop_
_entity_poly.entity_id
_entity_poly.type
_entity_poly.pdbx_seq_one_letter_code
_entity_poly.pdbx_strand_id
1 'polypeptide(L)'
;MFIKKISFSAIFALATIQGSIAQELSPEVRVQIATVLNEVARKEISIGKITIDSAKLQKDELILFANTNCSYIPFRENNVLEIYSRVRTLLPPDISNCKVKIYTDKKAIEDLIPAALKSRKEKGTISFTHKSTKPLTTRLSNPFAPTKGLVNRHIALWQSHGYYYEAKLSRWEWQRARVFQTVEDLFTQSYVLPYLVPMLENAGANVLIPRERDTQVAEVIIDNDNNRDTSIYSEINTDKEWQTGSSPGFAHFRNHYVDFENPFKEGTYRFTQTVKKGKENLAEWIPSIPETGKYAVYVSYQTVDNSTDDALYTIYHKGGVSRFKVNQTMGGGTWIYLGHFSFDKGKNPSGKVVLSNRSSKSGRIVTADAVKIGGGYGNIARRVSPCGIVT
;
A
#
# COMPACT_ATOMS: atom_id res chain seq x y z
N MET A 1 -34.57 50.13 54.40
CA MET A 1 -34.50 49.65 53.01
C MET A 1 -33.96 48.19 52.99
N PHE A 2 -34.87 47.23 52.89
CA PHE A 2 -34.62 45.82 53.15
C PHE A 2 -34.22 45.15 51.86
N ILE A 3 -33.04 44.53 51.87
CA ILE A 3 -32.57 43.64 50.74
C ILE A 3 -32.88 42.21 51.16
N LYS A 4 -33.80 41.56 50.46
CA LYS A 4 -34.12 40.13 50.58
C LYS A 4 -32.97 39.28 49.93
N LYS A 5 -32.37 38.39 50.73
CA LYS A 5 -31.57 37.30 50.26
C LYS A 5 -32.43 36.21 49.67
N ILE A 6 -32.24 35.89 48.39
CA ILE A 6 -32.83 34.72 47.74
C ILE A 6 -31.77 33.62 47.79
N SER A 7 -32.07 32.55 48.51
CA SER A 7 -31.27 31.34 48.58
C SER A 7 -31.63 30.45 47.41
N PHE A 8 -30.68 30.18 46.52
CA PHE A 8 -30.81 29.18 45.45
C PHE A 8 -30.21 27.87 45.96
N SER A 9 -31.04 26.92 46.32
CA SER A 9 -30.64 25.52 46.57
C SER A 9 -30.51 24.82 45.23
N ALA A 10 -29.26 24.58 44.80
CA ALA A 10 -28.98 23.73 43.66
C ALA A 10 -29.03 22.26 44.09
N ILE A 11 -30.03 21.57 43.62
CA ILE A 11 -30.12 20.09 43.71
C ILE A 11 -29.16 19.50 42.67
N PHE A 12 -28.05 18.98 43.12
CA PHE A 12 -27.16 18.16 42.32
C PHE A 12 -27.81 16.78 42.15
N ALA A 13 -28.41 16.54 40.99
CA ALA A 13 -28.79 15.21 40.56
C ALA A 13 -27.52 14.46 40.16
N LEU A 14 -27.03 13.54 40.99
CA LEU A 14 -26.03 12.56 40.63
C LEU A 14 -26.62 11.64 39.57
N ALA A 15 -26.34 11.91 38.31
CA ALA A 15 -26.50 10.92 37.24
C ALA A 15 -25.47 9.84 37.46
N THR A 16 -25.87 8.70 37.99
CA THR A 16 -25.07 7.48 37.99
C THR A 16 -24.88 7.07 36.54
N ILE A 17 -23.68 7.33 36.02
CA ILE A 17 -23.24 6.72 34.78
C ILE A 17 -23.10 5.23 35.08
N GLN A 18 -24.11 4.44 34.76
CA GLN A 18 -24.00 3.01 34.67
C GLN A 18 -23.02 2.73 33.49
N GLY A 19 -21.73 2.65 33.82
CA GLY A 19 -20.74 2.04 32.93
C GLY A 19 -21.22 0.63 32.70
N SER A 20 -21.58 0.29 31.47
CA SER A 20 -21.79 -1.09 31.05
C SER A 20 -20.47 -1.84 31.31
N ILE A 21 -20.43 -2.63 32.38
CA ILE A 21 -19.35 -3.59 32.60
C ILE A 21 -19.46 -4.54 31.40
N ALA A 22 -18.48 -4.48 30.50
CA ALA A 22 -18.37 -5.44 29.42
C ALA A 22 -18.22 -6.81 30.07
N GLN A 23 -19.28 -7.60 30.01
CA GLN A 23 -19.27 -8.97 30.55
C GLN A 23 -18.25 -9.76 29.75
N GLU A 24 -17.10 -10.03 30.37
CA GLU A 24 -16.05 -10.83 29.74
C GLU A 24 -16.46 -12.29 29.69
N LEU A 25 -16.36 -12.91 28.52
CA LEU A 25 -16.57 -14.33 28.34
C LEU A 25 -15.57 -15.12 29.22
N SER A 26 -16.05 -16.13 29.96
CA SER A 26 -15.18 -16.88 30.87
C SER A 26 -14.01 -17.54 30.14
N PRO A 27 -12.84 -17.69 30.80
CA PRO A 27 -11.69 -18.34 30.20
C PRO A 27 -12.00 -19.76 29.71
N GLU A 28 -12.84 -20.51 30.42
CA GLU A 28 -13.24 -21.88 30.08
C GLU A 28 -13.98 -21.90 28.75
N VAL A 29 -14.96 -21.02 28.55
CA VAL A 29 -15.71 -20.92 27.30
C VAL A 29 -14.82 -20.49 26.15
N ARG A 30 -13.88 -19.57 26.37
CA ARG A 30 -12.89 -19.20 25.34
C ARG A 30 -12.04 -20.40 24.89
N VAL A 31 -11.62 -21.25 25.84
CA VAL A 31 -10.86 -22.48 25.55
C VAL A 31 -11.71 -23.46 24.76
N GLN A 32 -12.97 -23.63 25.12
CA GLN A 32 -13.89 -24.52 24.39
C GLN A 32 -14.11 -24.05 22.95
N ILE A 33 -14.31 -22.72 22.76
CA ILE A 33 -14.43 -22.12 21.42
C ILE A 33 -13.15 -22.32 20.62
N ALA A 34 -11.97 -22.07 21.22
CA ALA A 34 -10.68 -22.32 20.58
C ALA A 34 -10.52 -23.79 20.18
N THR A 35 -11.04 -24.74 20.99
CA THR A 35 -11.03 -26.16 20.67
C THR A 35 -11.84 -26.46 19.41
N VAL A 36 -13.02 -25.87 19.25
CA VAL A 36 -13.84 -26.00 18.02
C VAL A 36 -13.05 -25.53 16.80
N LEU A 37 -12.41 -24.36 16.89
CA LEU A 37 -11.61 -23.83 15.78
C LEU A 37 -10.42 -24.74 15.43
N ASN A 38 -9.72 -25.27 16.44
CA ASN A 38 -8.61 -26.18 16.24
C ASN A 38 -9.06 -27.53 15.63
N GLU A 39 -10.22 -28.04 16.02
CA GLU A 39 -10.77 -29.28 15.45
C GLU A 39 -11.16 -29.13 13.99
N VAL A 40 -11.83 -28.01 13.65
CA VAL A 40 -12.16 -27.68 12.24
C VAL A 40 -10.88 -27.48 11.42
N ALA A 41 -9.90 -26.77 11.97
CA ALA A 41 -8.61 -26.58 11.30
C ALA A 41 -7.90 -27.88 10.97
N ARG A 42 -7.85 -28.81 11.93
CA ARG A 42 -7.15 -30.12 11.78
C ARG A 42 -7.75 -31.03 10.69
N LYS A 43 -9.00 -30.79 10.29
CA LYS A 43 -9.62 -31.53 9.18
C LYS A 43 -9.02 -31.14 7.83
N GLU A 44 -8.50 -29.91 7.74
CA GLU A 44 -8.10 -29.29 6.48
C GLU A 44 -6.59 -29.04 6.38
N ILE A 45 -5.95 -28.66 7.50
CA ILE A 45 -4.58 -28.20 7.49
C ILE A 45 -3.89 -28.40 8.85
N SER A 46 -2.57 -28.60 8.83
CA SER A 46 -1.73 -28.58 10.04
C SER A 46 -1.19 -27.16 10.25
N ILE A 47 -1.66 -26.50 11.30
CA ILE A 47 -1.26 -25.14 11.68
C ILE A 47 -0.96 -25.05 13.16
N GLY A 48 -0.37 -23.92 13.60
CA GLY A 48 -0.15 -23.64 15.01
C GLY A 48 -1.46 -23.57 15.82
N LYS A 49 -1.35 -23.67 17.14
CA LYS A 49 -2.51 -23.65 18.05
C LYS A 49 -3.30 -22.33 17.88
N ILE A 50 -4.61 -22.49 17.71
CA ILE A 50 -5.55 -21.35 17.68
C ILE A 50 -6.00 -21.06 19.11
N THR A 51 -6.03 -19.77 19.47
CA THR A 51 -6.51 -19.23 20.74
C THR A 51 -7.54 -18.13 20.51
N ILE A 52 -8.43 -17.92 21.48
CA ILE A 52 -9.28 -16.73 21.56
C ILE A 52 -8.60 -15.73 22.50
N ASP A 53 -7.99 -14.71 21.91
CA ASP A 53 -7.20 -13.72 22.64
C ASP A 53 -8.08 -12.75 23.45
N SER A 54 -9.24 -12.39 22.90
CA SER A 54 -10.20 -11.54 23.60
C SER A 54 -11.65 -11.78 23.11
N ALA A 55 -12.61 -11.38 23.92
CA ALA A 55 -14.03 -11.39 23.61
C ALA A 55 -14.66 -10.09 24.09
N LYS A 56 -15.57 -9.51 23.29
CA LYS A 56 -16.30 -8.29 23.63
C LYS A 56 -17.79 -8.49 23.34
N LEU A 57 -18.62 -8.19 24.32
CA LEU A 57 -20.06 -8.14 24.12
C LEU A 57 -20.45 -6.67 23.85
N GLN A 58 -21.03 -6.40 22.71
CA GLN A 58 -21.51 -5.07 22.32
C GLN A 58 -22.98 -5.16 21.92
N LYS A 59 -23.86 -4.63 22.75
CA LYS A 59 -25.32 -4.79 22.58
C LYS A 59 -25.67 -6.28 22.44
N ASP A 60 -26.18 -6.68 21.27
CA ASP A 60 -26.61 -8.05 20.97
C ASP A 60 -25.60 -8.81 20.11
N GLU A 61 -24.35 -8.34 20.04
CA GLU A 61 -23.28 -8.96 19.24
C GLU A 61 -22.10 -9.36 20.13
N LEU A 62 -21.75 -10.65 20.11
CA LEU A 62 -20.54 -11.19 20.73
C LEU A 62 -19.42 -11.24 19.70
N ILE A 63 -18.40 -10.44 19.91
CA ILE A 63 -17.21 -10.33 19.04
C ILE A 63 -16.06 -11.10 19.69
N LEU A 64 -15.56 -12.11 18.99
CA LEU A 64 -14.44 -12.95 19.41
C LEU A 64 -13.21 -12.61 18.53
N PHE A 65 -12.06 -12.43 19.15
CA PHE A 65 -10.80 -12.20 18.44
C PHE A 65 -9.90 -13.42 18.63
N ALA A 66 -9.70 -14.15 17.54
CA ALA A 66 -8.78 -15.27 17.47
C ALA A 66 -7.39 -14.80 17.03
N ASN A 67 -6.36 -15.53 17.45
CA ASN A 67 -4.99 -15.25 17.01
C ASN A 67 -4.81 -15.47 15.50
N THR A 68 -3.67 -15.01 14.96
CA THR A 68 -3.37 -15.09 13.51
C THR A 68 -3.39 -16.51 12.96
N ASN A 69 -3.09 -17.54 13.77
CA ASN A 69 -3.16 -18.94 13.31
C ASN A 69 -4.54 -19.29 12.75
N CYS A 70 -5.60 -18.69 13.26
CA CYS A 70 -6.97 -18.92 12.77
C CYS A 70 -7.13 -18.45 11.30
N SER A 71 -6.40 -17.43 10.86
CA SER A 71 -6.49 -16.90 9.48
C SER A 71 -5.98 -17.89 8.42
N TYR A 72 -5.20 -18.88 8.81
CA TYR A 72 -4.68 -19.90 7.90
C TYR A 72 -5.67 -21.04 7.63
N ILE A 73 -6.82 -21.09 8.31
CA ILE A 73 -7.87 -22.05 7.97
C ILE A 73 -8.38 -21.77 6.56
N PRO A 74 -8.45 -22.76 5.66
CA PRO A 74 -9.04 -22.58 4.34
C PRO A 74 -10.56 -22.43 4.43
N PHE A 75 -11.03 -21.24 4.83
CA PHE A 75 -12.45 -20.99 5.08
C PHE A 75 -13.31 -21.24 3.84
N ARG A 76 -14.45 -21.88 4.08
CA ARG A 76 -15.53 -22.19 3.15
C ARG A 76 -16.86 -21.93 3.85
N GLU A 77 -17.93 -21.75 3.10
CA GLU A 77 -19.25 -21.51 3.69
C GLU A 77 -19.67 -22.61 4.67
N ASN A 78 -19.41 -23.88 4.33
CA ASN A 78 -19.78 -25.02 5.17
C ASN A 78 -19.00 -25.05 6.50
N ASN A 79 -17.68 -24.86 6.48
CA ASN A 79 -16.90 -24.91 7.73
C ASN A 79 -17.12 -23.65 8.59
N VAL A 80 -17.40 -22.49 8.00
CA VAL A 80 -17.82 -21.30 8.73
C VAL A 80 -19.17 -21.52 9.42
N LEU A 81 -20.14 -22.10 8.72
CA LEU A 81 -21.44 -22.47 9.30
C LEU A 81 -21.26 -23.51 10.44
N GLU A 82 -20.42 -24.52 10.25
CA GLU A 82 -20.09 -25.51 11.30
C GLU A 82 -19.51 -24.80 12.53
N ILE A 83 -18.55 -23.91 12.34
CA ILE A 83 -17.92 -23.15 13.44
C ILE A 83 -18.98 -22.37 14.22
N TYR A 84 -19.77 -21.53 13.55
CA TYR A 84 -20.77 -20.70 14.22
C TYR A 84 -21.86 -21.55 14.91
N SER A 85 -22.30 -22.63 14.30
CA SER A 85 -23.27 -23.56 14.91
C SER A 85 -22.73 -24.14 16.20
N ARG A 86 -21.52 -24.67 16.20
CA ARG A 86 -20.88 -25.28 17.36
C ARG A 86 -20.53 -24.24 18.44
N VAL A 87 -20.07 -23.07 18.05
CA VAL A 87 -19.78 -21.99 19.01
C VAL A 87 -21.05 -21.56 19.75
N ARG A 88 -22.17 -21.46 19.07
CA ARG A 88 -23.46 -21.09 19.72
C ARG A 88 -23.88 -22.08 20.82
N THR A 89 -23.61 -23.38 20.66
CA THR A 89 -23.96 -24.36 21.68
C THR A 89 -23.08 -24.27 22.94
N LEU A 90 -21.98 -23.57 22.88
CA LEU A 90 -21.05 -23.35 24.01
C LEU A 90 -21.35 -22.08 24.78
N LEU A 91 -22.22 -21.21 24.27
CA LEU A 91 -22.48 -19.92 24.90
C LEU A 91 -23.41 -20.08 26.14
N PRO A 92 -23.14 -19.35 27.23
CA PRO A 92 -24.04 -19.25 28.36
C PRO A 92 -25.44 -18.80 27.96
N PRO A 93 -26.50 -19.19 28.71
CA PRO A 93 -27.89 -18.92 28.37
C PRO A 93 -28.20 -17.42 28.19
N ASP A 94 -27.57 -16.57 28.97
CA ASP A 94 -27.72 -15.10 28.95
C ASP A 94 -27.24 -14.42 27.67
N ILE A 95 -26.29 -15.03 26.95
CA ILE A 95 -25.75 -14.54 25.68
C ILE A 95 -25.96 -15.50 24.50
N SER A 96 -26.71 -16.58 24.69
CA SER A 96 -26.97 -17.60 23.65
C SER A 96 -27.68 -17.04 22.42
N ASN A 97 -28.48 -15.99 22.58
CA ASN A 97 -29.22 -15.32 21.51
C ASN A 97 -28.41 -14.22 20.80
N CYS A 98 -27.22 -13.87 21.30
CA CYS A 98 -26.38 -12.86 20.68
C CYS A 98 -25.91 -13.30 19.28
N LYS A 99 -25.76 -12.33 18.40
CA LYS A 99 -25.08 -12.56 17.12
C LYS A 99 -23.59 -12.73 17.37
N VAL A 100 -23.02 -13.84 16.94
CA VAL A 100 -21.59 -14.12 17.11
C VAL A 100 -20.83 -13.70 15.87
N LYS A 101 -19.69 -13.01 16.06
CA LYS A 101 -18.68 -12.74 15.03
C LYS A 101 -17.30 -13.12 15.51
N ILE A 102 -16.55 -13.78 14.66
CA ILE A 102 -15.17 -14.18 14.92
C ILE A 102 -14.24 -13.43 13.97
N TYR A 103 -13.28 -12.72 14.53
CA TYR A 103 -12.26 -12.00 13.82
C TYR A 103 -10.89 -12.66 13.99
N THR A 104 -10.11 -12.67 12.93
CA THR A 104 -8.69 -13.05 12.92
C THR A 104 -7.98 -12.18 11.89
N ASP A 105 -6.76 -11.75 12.18
CA ASP A 105 -5.99 -10.83 11.31
C ASP A 105 -6.83 -9.63 10.82
N LYS A 106 -7.59 -9.02 11.74
CA LYS A 106 -8.48 -7.86 11.51
C LYS A 106 -9.64 -8.10 10.53
N LYS A 107 -9.91 -9.34 10.14
CA LYS A 107 -11.02 -9.72 9.24
C LYS A 107 -11.96 -10.70 9.92
N ALA A 108 -13.25 -10.61 9.61
CA ALA A 108 -14.21 -11.62 10.00
C ALA A 108 -13.93 -12.92 9.23
N ILE A 109 -14.14 -14.09 9.85
CA ILE A 109 -13.82 -15.37 9.21
C ILE A 109 -14.62 -15.61 7.92
N GLU A 110 -15.83 -15.10 7.82
CA GLU A 110 -16.64 -15.12 6.58
C GLU A 110 -16.06 -14.28 5.45
N ASP A 111 -15.29 -13.22 5.76
CA ASP A 111 -14.62 -12.38 4.78
C ASP A 111 -13.36 -13.05 4.22
N LEU A 112 -12.84 -14.07 4.91
CA LEU A 112 -11.71 -14.89 4.46
C LEU A 112 -12.12 -15.99 3.48
N ILE A 113 -13.42 -16.22 3.27
CA ILE A 113 -13.89 -17.14 2.22
C ILE A 113 -13.56 -16.52 0.86
N PRO A 114 -12.78 -17.22 0.00
CA PRO A 114 -12.49 -16.71 -1.34
C PRO A 114 -13.77 -16.39 -2.13
N ALA A 115 -13.84 -15.22 -2.74
CA ALA A 115 -15.04 -14.75 -3.47
C ALA A 115 -15.52 -15.72 -4.55
N ALA A 116 -14.58 -16.46 -5.18
CA ALA A 116 -14.90 -17.48 -6.19
C ALA A 116 -15.62 -18.71 -5.62
N LEU A 117 -15.59 -18.91 -4.29
CA LEU A 117 -16.14 -20.07 -3.59
C LEU A 117 -17.37 -19.73 -2.74
N LYS A 118 -17.82 -18.48 -2.77
CA LYS A 118 -19.09 -18.06 -2.16
C LYS A 118 -20.24 -18.45 -3.09
N SER A 119 -21.25 -19.16 -2.54
CA SER A 119 -22.45 -19.56 -3.29
C SER A 119 -23.30 -18.36 -3.71
N ARG A 120 -23.32 -17.32 -2.89
CA ARG A 120 -23.96 -16.05 -3.24
C ARG A 120 -22.90 -15.06 -3.70
N LYS A 121 -22.93 -14.67 -4.97
CA LYS A 121 -22.14 -13.54 -5.46
C LYS A 121 -22.65 -12.27 -4.77
N GLU A 122 -22.11 -11.95 -3.62
CA GLU A 122 -22.36 -10.64 -2.98
C GLU A 122 -21.86 -9.59 -3.95
N LYS A 123 -22.79 -8.78 -4.45
CA LYS A 123 -22.45 -7.54 -5.14
C LYS A 123 -21.72 -6.67 -4.13
N GLY A 124 -20.38 -6.67 -4.13
CA GLY A 124 -19.63 -5.78 -3.26
C GLY A 124 -18.34 -6.30 -2.61
N THR A 125 -18.05 -7.60 -2.63
CA THR A 125 -16.87 -8.14 -1.91
C THR A 125 -15.53 -7.86 -2.59
N ILE A 126 -15.55 -7.56 -3.88
CA ILE A 126 -14.47 -6.85 -4.58
C ILE A 126 -15.18 -5.72 -5.33
N SER A 127 -15.36 -4.62 -4.63
CA SER A 127 -15.81 -3.40 -5.27
C SER A 127 -14.68 -2.90 -6.17
N PHE A 128 -14.60 -3.41 -7.37
CA PHE A 128 -14.00 -2.65 -8.47
C PHE A 128 -14.95 -1.49 -8.80
N THR A 129 -15.22 -0.65 -7.78
CA THR A 129 -16.19 0.44 -7.87
C THR A 129 -15.78 1.48 -8.91
N HIS A 130 -14.53 1.47 -9.32
CA HIS A 130 -14.07 2.25 -10.45
C HIS A 130 -13.09 1.42 -11.29
N LYS A 131 -13.60 0.73 -12.30
CA LYS A 131 -12.74 0.39 -13.44
C LYS A 131 -12.33 1.72 -14.06
N SER A 132 -11.22 2.28 -13.60
CA SER A 132 -10.60 3.35 -14.35
C SER A 132 -10.31 2.79 -15.74
N THR A 133 -10.95 3.35 -16.76
CA THR A 133 -10.63 3.01 -18.14
C THR A 133 -9.29 3.60 -18.57
N LYS A 134 -8.73 4.49 -17.74
CA LYS A 134 -7.43 5.12 -17.98
C LYS A 134 -6.31 4.31 -17.34
N PRO A 135 -5.21 4.09 -18.07
CA PRO A 135 -4.04 3.39 -17.52
C PRO A 135 -3.43 4.17 -16.34
N LEU A 136 -2.70 3.46 -15.48
CA LEU A 136 -1.95 4.08 -14.39
C LEU A 136 -0.90 5.05 -14.93
N THR A 137 -0.16 4.64 -15.98
CA THR A 137 0.82 5.49 -16.65
C THR A 137 0.60 5.43 -18.17
N THR A 138 0.78 6.56 -18.84
CA THR A 138 0.79 6.66 -20.31
C THR A 138 2.03 7.40 -20.75
N ARG A 139 2.93 6.75 -21.47
CA ARG A 139 4.11 7.40 -22.04
C ARG A 139 3.74 8.13 -23.33
N LEU A 140 3.75 9.47 -23.27
CA LEU A 140 3.40 10.31 -24.41
C LEU A 140 4.48 10.34 -25.50
N SER A 141 5.73 10.06 -25.11
CA SER A 141 6.91 10.07 -26.00
C SER A 141 7.14 8.72 -26.68
N ASN A 142 6.24 7.75 -26.55
CA ASN A 142 6.36 6.52 -27.31
C ASN A 142 6.10 6.76 -28.80
N PRO A 143 6.96 6.24 -29.67
CA PRO A 143 6.73 6.32 -31.13
C PRO A 143 5.51 5.49 -31.57
N PHE A 144 5.12 4.53 -30.76
CA PHE A 144 4.00 3.64 -31.00
C PHE A 144 3.16 3.46 -29.73
N ALA A 145 1.85 3.64 -29.83
CA ALA A 145 0.91 3.36 -28.76
C ALA A 145 -0.03 2.21 -29.22
N PRO A 146 -0.03 1.07 -28.50
CA PRO A 146 -0.94 -0.02 -28.83
C PRO A 146 -2.39 0.41 -28.63
N THR A 147 -3.26 0.02 -29.55
CA THR A 147 -4.71 0.34 -29.50
C THR A 147 -5.58 -0.87 -29.19
N LYS A 148 -4.99 -2.06 -29.19
CA LYS A 148 -5.61 -3.37 -28.94
C LYS A 148 -4.76 -4.17 -27.94
N GLY A 149 -5.12 -5.42 -27.73
CA GLY A 149 -4.37 -6.32 -26.86
C GLY A 149 -4.64 -6.03 -25.39
N LEU A 150 -3.60 -5.69 -24.64
CA LEU A 150 -3.66 -5.47 -23.20
C LEU A 150 -3.80 -4.00 -22.80
N VAL A 151 -4.18 -3.13 -23.73
CA VAL A 151 -4.38 -1.70 -23.46
C VAL A 151 -5.32 -1.49 -22.27
N ASN A 152 -4.94 -0.61 -21.36
CA ASN A 152 -5.67 -0.29 -20.13
C ASN A 152 -5.83 -1.47 -19.14
N ARG A 153 -5.05 -2.56 -19.29
CA ARG A 153 -5.02 -3.64 -18.32
C ARG A 153 -3.93 -3.37 -17.29
N HIS A 154 -4.25 -3.54 -16.02
CA HIS A 154 -3.29 -3.51 -14.92
C HIS A 154 -3.01 -4.96 -14.52
N ILE A 155 -1.75 -5.35 -14.53
CA ILE A 155 -1.29 -6.71 -14.22
C ILE A 155 -0.33 -6.62 -13.05
N ALA A 156 -0.70 -7.19 -11.91
CA ALA A 156 0.22 -7.42 -10.82
C ALA A 156 0.97 -8.73 -11.10
N LEU A 157 2.29 -8.65 -11.20
CA LEU A 157 3.14 -9.77 -11.54
C LEU A 157 4.18 -9.99 -10.45
N TRP A 158 4.16 -11.15 -9.84
CA TRP A 158 5.14 -11.56 -8.84
C TRP A 158 5.99 -12.70 -9.41
N GLN A 159 7.24 -12.39 -9.70
CA GLN A 159 8.13 -13.28 -10.44
C GLN A 159 8.77 -14.38 -9.61
N SER A 160 8.82 -14.30 -8.30
CA SER A 160 9.30 -15.34 -7.38
C SER A 160 9.43 -14.79 -5.95
N HIS A 161 10.01 -15.59 -5.03
CA HIS A 161 10.24 -15.19 -3.64
C HIS A 161 11.37 -14.14 -3.53
N GLY A 162 12.55 -14.41 -4.05
CA GLY A 162 13.69 -13.52 -4.11
C GLY A 162 14.51 -13.43 -2.82
N TYR A 163 15.30 -12.39 -2.75
CA TYR A 163 16.21 -12.09 -1.66
C TYR A 163 15.46 -11.29 -0.59
N TYR A 164 15.61 -11.67 0.67
CA TYR A 164 14.95 -11.00 1.78
C TYR A 164 15.90 -10.84 2.97
N TYR A 165 15.59 -9.91 3.85
CA TYR A 165 16.32 -9.74 5.10
C TYR A 165 15.70 -10.61 6.18
N GLU A 166 16.47 -11.63 6.64
CA GLU A 166 16.08 -12.47 7.78
C GLU A 166 16.43 -11.75 9.08
N ALA A 167 15.44 -11.15 9.71
CA ALA A 167 15.62 -10.32 10.89
C ALA A 167 16.23 -11.09 12.08
N LYS A 168 15.88 -12.37 12.24
CA LYS A 168 16.41 -13.21 13.34
C LYS A 168 17.90 -13.50 13.19
N LEU A 169 18.38 -13.59 11.96
CA LEU A 169 19.76 -13.87 11.62
C LEU A 169 20.56 -12.61 11.27
N SER A 170 19.87 -11.45 11.23
CA SER A 170 20.45 -10.15 10.86
C SER A 170 21.23 -10.18 9.55
N ARG A 171 20.75 -10.94 8.57
CA ARG A 171 21.43 -11.10 7.27
C ARG A 171 20.43 -11.22 6.13
N TRP A 172 20.91 -10.96 4.93
CA TRP A 172 20.18 -11.19 3.69
C TRP A 172 20.30 -12.63 3.24
N GLU A 173 19.19 -13.23 2.84
CA GLU A 173 19.13 -14.61 2.35
C GLU A 173 18.22 -14.72 1.13
N TRP A 174 18.51 -15.72 0.30
CA TRP A 174 17.52 -16.22 -0.65
C TRP A 174 16.49 -17.05 0.08
N GLN A 175 15.22 -16.83 -0.23
CA GLN A 175 14.15 -17.58 0.42
C GLN A 175 14.17 -19.06 0.07
N ARG A 176 14.65 -19.39 -1.14
CA ARG A 176 14.81 -20.76 -1.58
C ARG A 176 16.27 -21.20 -1.52
N ALA A 177 16.46 -22.44 -1.10
CA ALA A 177 17.79 -23.06 -1.12
C ALA A 177 18.33 -23.18 -2.55
N ARG A 178 19.66 -23.21 -2.66
CA ARG A 178 20.30 -23.46 -3.95
C ARG A 178 20.01 -24.89 -4.42
N VAL A 179 19.63 -25.03 -5.69
CA VAL A 179 19.45 -26.30 -6.37
C VAL A 179 20.49 -26.34 -7.50
N PHE A 180 21.37 -27.34 -7.52
CA PHE A 180 22.43 -27.48 -8.52
C PHE A 180 23.25 -26.20 -8.74
N GLN A 181 23.67 -25.54 -7.66
CA GLN A 181 24.41 -24.28 -7.65
C GLN A 181 23.63 -23.06 -8.15
N THR A 182 22.40 -23.24 -8.56
CA THR A 182 21.51 -22.15 -8.98
C THR A 182 20.52 -21.80 -7.86
N VAL A 183 20.08 -20.53 -7.83
CA VAL A 183 18.98 -20.10 -6.97
C VAL A 183 17.70 -20.11 -7.80
N GLU A 184 16.68 -20.82 -7.33
CA GLU A 184 15.38 -20.94 -8.01
C GLU A 184 14.80 -19.55 -8.37
N ASP A 185 14.92 -18.61 -7.46
CA ASP A 185 14.42 -17.25 -7.64
C ASP A 185 15.07 -16.52 -8.81
N LEU A 186 16.38 -16.70 -9.00
CA LEU A 186 17.11 -16.09 -10.12
C LEU A 186 16.69 -16.68 -11.47
N PHE A 187 16.37 -17.96 -11.50
CA PHE A 187 15.90 -18.62 -12.72
C PHE A 187 14.62 -17.94 -13.23
N THR A 188 13.62 -17.80 -12.37
CA THR A 188 12.35 -17.16 -12.72
C THR A 188 12.55 -15.70 -13.11
N GLN A 189 13.35 -14.95 -12.35
CA GLN A 189 13.65 -13.55 -12.63
C GLN A 189 14.31 -13.35 -13.99
N SER A 190 15.18 -14.28 -14.42
CA SER A 190 15.89 -14.20 -15.70
C SER A 190 15.00 -14.27 -16.94
N TYR A 191 13.77 -14.76 -16.79
CA TYR A 191 12.76 -14.75 -17.86
C TYR A 191 11.74 -13.63 -17.70
N VAL A 192 11.30 -13.43 -16.47
CA VAL A 192 10.18 -12.51 -16.21
C VAL A 192 10.59 -11.07 -16.44
N LEU A 193 11.70 -10.62 -15.86
CA LEU A 193 12.12 -9.21 -15.93
C LEU A 193 12.56 -8.78 -17.34
N PRO A 194 13.45 -9.51 -18.06
CA PRO A 194 13.91 -9.06 -19.36
C PRO A 194 12.97 -9.39 -20.52
N TYR A 195 12.06 -10.35 -20.37
CA TYR A 195 11.21 -10.80 -21.49
C TYR A 195 9.71 -10.60 -21.21
N LEU A 196 9.16 -11.28 -20.21
CA LEU A 196 7.69 -11.26 -19.99
C LEU A 196 7.18 -9.86 -19.70
N VAL A 197 7.84 -9.12 -18.83
CA VAL A 197 7.42 -7.74 -18.46
C VAL A 197 7.43 -6.81 -19.68
N PRO A 198 8.53 -6.71 -20.46
CA PRO A 198 8.52 -5.90 -21.68
C PRO A 198 7.49 -6.36 -22.71
N MET A 199 7.24 -7.66 -22.86
CA MET A 199 6.20 -8.17 -23.79
C MET A 199 4.82 -7.72 -23.38
N LEU A 200 4.49 -7.79 -22.08
CA LEU A 200 3.20 -7.33 -21.56
C LEU A 200 3.03 -5.81 -21.72
N GLU A 201 4.08 -5.05 -21.43
CA GLU A 201 4.09 -3.58 -21.59
C GLU A 201 4.00 -3.15 -23.05
N ASN A 202 4.69 -3.84 -23.95
CA ASN A 202 4.58 -3.61 -25.41
C ASN A 202 3.19 -3.97 -25.96
N ALA A 203 2.48 -4.92 -25.33
CA ALA A 203 1.09 -5.21 -25.63
C ALA A 203 0.10 -4.19 -25.03
N GLY A 204 0.57 -3.21 -24.27
CA GLY A 204 -0.20 -2.11 -23.71
C GLY A 204 -0.61 -2.27 -22.25
N ALA A 205 -0.12 -3.29 -21.54
CA ALA A 205 -0.40 -3.47 -20.13
C ALA A 205 0.36 -2.48 -19.24
N ASN A 206 -0.22 -2.13 -18.10
CA ASN A 206 0.48 -1.51 -16.98
C ASN A 206 0.92 -2.62 -16.02
N VAL A 207 2.20 -2.96 -16.00
CA VAL A 207 2.73 -4.05 -15.20
C VAL A 207 3.22 -3.50 -13.87
N LEU A 208 2.61 -3.97 -12.77
CA LEU A 208 2.98 -3.66 -11.40
C LEU A 208 3.77 -4.85 -10.83
N ILE A 209 4.98 -4.59 -10.40
CA ILE A 209 5.88 -5.61 -9.86
C ILE A 209 6.22 -5.24 -8.43
N PRO A 210 5.96 -6.11 -7.43
CA PRO A 210 6.29 -5.84 -6.04
C PRO A 210 7.81 -5.86 -5.77
N ARG A 211 8.57 -6.44 -6.70
CA ARG A 211 10.03 -6.49 -6.64
C ARG A 211 10.66 -5.52 -7.62
N GLU A 212 11.87 -5.13 -7.29
CA GLU A 212 12.64 -4.21 -8.13
C GLU A 212 13.02 -4.85 -9.47
N ARG A 213 12.89 -4.10 -10.54
CA ARG A 213 13.28 -4.50 -11.91
C ARG A 213 14.54 -3.79 -12.41
N ASP A 214 15.04 -2.82 -11.65
CA ASP A 214 16.24 -2.09 -11.98
C ASP A 214 17.48 -2.87 -11.56
N THR A 215 18.50 -2.89 -12.40
CA THR A 215 19.81 -3.49 -12.10
C THR A 215 20.81 -2.47 -11.56
N GLN A 216 20.47 -1.20 -11.52
CA GLN A 216 21.32 -0.14 -10.98
C GLN A 216 21.32 -0.17 -9.46
N VAL A 217 22.50 -0.39 -8.86
CA VAL A 217 22.68 -0.45 -7.41
C VAL A 217 22.72 0.93 -6.75
N ALA A 218 23.16 1.95 -7.48
CA ALA A 218 23.13 3.32 -6.99
C ALA A 218 21.68 3.81 -6.88
N GLU A 219 21.35 4.42 -5.76
CA GLU A 219 20.01 4.93 -5.46
C GLU A 219 20.08 6.41 -5.10
N VAL A 220 19.20 7.19 -5.71
CA VAL A 220 18.98 8.60 -5.36
C VAL A 220 17.49 8.78 -5.11
N ILE A 221 17.12 9.22 -3.91
CA ILE A 221 15.75 9.54 -3.54
C ILE A 221 15.69 11.03 -3.23
N ILE A 222 14.79 11.74 -3.93
CA ILE A 222 14.55 13.16 -3.74
C ILE A 222 13.12 13.32 -3.21
N ASP A 223 13.00 13.93 -2.05
CA ASP A 223 11.77 14.08 -1.30
C ASP A 223 11.44 15.56 -1.07
N ASN A 224 10.17 15.89 -0.92
CA ASN A 224 9.76 17.27 -0.60
C ASN A 224 10.08 17.67 0.84
N ASP A 225 10.19 16.71 1.77
CA ASP A 225 10.45 17.01 3.19
C ASP A 225 11.94 17.16 3.48
N ASN A 226 12.76 16.21 3.03
CA ASN A 226 14.20 16.22 3.30
C ASN A 226 14.98 15.37 2.29
N ASN A 227 16.09 15.88 1.84
CA ASN A 227 17.03 15.18 0.97
C ASN A 227 18.28 14.79 1.77
N ARG A 228 18.66 13.52 1.72
CA ARG A 228 19.81 12.97 2.44
C ARG A 228 21.15 13.21 1.73
N ASP A 229 21.08 13.66 0.50
CA ASP A 229 22.24 14.02 -0.33
C ASP A 229 22.12 15.46 -0.84
N THR A 230 22.87 15.81 -1.85
CA THR A 230 22.85 17.15 -2.46
C THR A 230 21.76 17.34 -3.53
N SER A 231 20.85 16.37 -3.69
CA SER A 231 19.68 16.48 -4.58
C SER A 231 18.75 17.61 -4.13
N ILE A 232 17.99 18.16 -5.07
CA ILE A 232 17.16 19.33 -4.82
C ILE A 232 15.71 19.03 -5.21
N TYR A 233 14.79 19.29 -4.28
CA TYR A 233 13.38 19.52 -4.57
C TYR A 233 13.11 21.02 -4.60
N SER A 234 12.33 21.49 -5.58
CA SER A 234 11.94 22.89 -5.68
C SER A 234 10.57 23.05 -6.32
N GLU A 235 9.91 24.16 -6.00
CA GLU A 235 8.60 24.51 -6.53
C GLU A 235 8.64 25.84 -7.28
N ILE A 236 7.98 25.87 -8.43
CA ILE A 236 7.72 27.11 -9.17
C ILE A 236 6.24 27.39 -9.03
N ASN A 237 5.94 28.46 -8.31
CA ASN A 237 4.59 28.93 -8.07
C ASN A 237 4.20 30.05 -9.02
N THR A 238 2.95 30.04 -9.44
CA THR A 238 2.34 31.11 -10.24
C THR A 238 1.11 31.67 -9.50
N ASP A 239 -0.07 31.57 -10.08
CA ASP A 239 -1.31 32.12 -9.50
C ASP A 239 -1.85 31.27 -8.33
N LYS A 240 -1.45 29.98 -8.26
CA LYS A 240 -1.86 29.04 -7.22
C LYS A 240 -0.62 28.34 -6.67
N GLU A 241 -0.37 28.54 -5.38
CA GLU A 241 0.80 27.96 -4.72
C GLU A 241 0.64 26.46 -4.46
N TRP A 242 1.75 25.76 -4.38
CA TRP A 242 1.81 24.44 -3.80
C TRP A 242 1.53 24.52 -2.30
N GLN A 243 0.75 23.59 -1.78
CA GLN A 243 0.37 23.51 -0.37
C GLN A 243 0.75 22.16 0.21
N THR A 244 0.98 22.10 1.51
CA THR A 244 1.18 20.82 2.23
C THR A 244 -0.15 20.11 2.42
N GLY A 245 -0.19 18.81 2.11
CA GLY A 245 -1.37 17.99 2.25
C GLY A 245 -1.67 17.64 3.71
N SER A 246 -2.93 17.28 3.97
CA SER A 246 -3.42 16.95 5.31
C SER A 246 -3.16 15.49 5.74
N SER A 247 -2.84 14.61 4.81
CA SER A 247 -2.50 13.21 5.09
C SER A 247 -0.99 12.96 4.95
N PRO A 248 -0.45 11.89 5.57
CA PRO A 248 0.96 11.61 5.48
C PRO A 248 1.38 11.26 4.04
N GLY A 249 2.62 11.62 3.70
CA GLY A 249 3.34 11.27 2.49
C GLY A 249 4.58 10.41 2.77
N PHE A 250 5.46 10.35 1.78
CA PHE A 250 6.74 9.66 1.89
C PHE A 250 7.73 10.48 2.71
N ALA A 251 8.62 9.79 3.43
CA ALA A 251 9.81 10.40 4.00
C ALA A 251 10.96 9.40 4.05
N HIS A 252 12.16 9.89 3.74
CA HIS A 252 13.39 9.11 3.74
C HIS A 252 14.24 9.44 4.97
N PHE A 253 13.83 8.99 6.16
CA PHE A 253 14.54 9.29 7.40
C PHE A 253 15.64 8.28 7.75
N ARG A 254 15.56 7.04 7.24
CA ARG A 254 16.39 5.90 7.65
C ARG A 254 16.97 5.15 6.47
N ASN A 255 18.03 4.37 6.74
CA ASN A 255 18.64 3.50 5.74
C ASN A 255 17.90 2.16 5.57
N HIS A 256 17.07 1.78 6.54
CA HIS A 256 16.28 0.55 6.54
C HIS A 256 15.02 0.75 7.39
N TYR A 257 14.01 -0.01 7.07
CA TYR A 257 12.73 -0.07 7.77
C TYR A 257 12.51 -1.49 8.27
N VAL A 258 11.82 -1.63 9.38
CA VAL A 258 11.43 -2.90 9.96
C VAL A 258 9.95 -3.16 9.72
N ASP A 259 9.47 -4.34 10.11
CA ASP A 259 8.06 -4.70 10.00
C ASP A 259 7.16 -3.64 10.65
N PHE A 260 6.05 -3.32 9.98
CA PHE A 260 5.08 -2.29 10.36
C PHE A 260 5.50 -0.84 10.17
N GLU A 261 6.74 -0.56 9.80
CA GLU A 261 7.17 0.78 9.39
C GLU A 261 6.87 0.98 7.89
N ASN A 262 6.29 2.12 7.57
CA ASN A 262 5.95 2.44 6.18
C ASN A 262 6.37 3.86 5.84
N PRO A 263 7.47 4.03 5.08
CA PRO A 263 8.00 5.35 4.74
C PRO A 263 7.00 6.23 3.99
N PHE A 264 6.02 5.66 3.29
CA PHE A 264 4.96 6.43 2.62
C PHE A 264 3.91 7.01 3.57
N LYS A 265 4.11 6.84 4.89
CA LYS A 265 3.23 7.38 5.94
C LYS A 265 3.98 8.21 6.98
N GLU A 266 5.26 8.48 6.77
CA GLU A 266 6.13 9.15 7.75
C GLU A 266 6.44 10.61 7.39
N GLY A 267 6.16 11.02 6.14
CA GLY A 267 6.41 12.36 5.62
C GLY A 267 5.14 13.13 5.26
N THR A 268 5.35 14.18 4.49
CA THR A 268 4.29 15.00 3.91
C THR A 268 4.27 14.87 2.38
N TYR A 269 3.24 15.40 1.74
CA TYR A 269 3.19 15.59 0.31
C TYR A 269 2.74 17.01 -0.02
N ARG A 270 3.04 17.47 -1.22
CA ARG A 270 2.61 18.76 -1.73
C ARG A 270 1.45 18.59 -2.70
N PHE A 271 0.56 19.56 -2.78
CA PHE A 271 -0.53 19.55 -3.75
C PHE A 271 -0.84 20.95 -4.28
N THR A 272 -1.41 21.00 -5.47
CA THR A 272 -1.99 22.22 -6.04
C THR A 272 -3.16 21.85 -6.95
N GLN A 273 -3.93 22.84 -7.36
CA GLN A 273 -5.02 22.64 -8.31
C GLN A 273 -4.50 22.62 -9.75
N THR A 274 -5.09 21.74 -10.54
CA THR A 274 -4.78 21.64 -11.97
C THR A 274 -5.33 22.82 -12.76
N VAL A 275 -4.61 23.17 -13.83
CA VAL A 275 -5.01 24.19 -14.83
C VAL A 275 -5.04 23.59 -16.22
N LYS A 276 -6.03 23.98 -17.02
CA LYS A 276 -6.15 23.57 -18.44
C LYS A 276 -5.42 24.54 -19.37
N LYS A 277 -5.34 25.82 -18.98
CA LYS A 277 -4.71 26.92 -19.73
C LYS A 277 -4.08 27.86 -18.71
N GLY A 278 -3.19 28.76 -19.18
CA GLY A 278 -2.53 29.74 -18.34
C GLY A 278 -1.15 29.29 -17.88
N LYS A 279 -0.61 29.95 -16.87
CA LYS A 279 0.69 29.63 -16.28
C LYS A 279 0.61 28.33 -15.48
N GLU A 280 1.70 27.60 -15.46
CA GLU A 280 1.81 26.30 -14.79
C GLU A 280 2.61 26.42 -13.51
N ASN A 281 2.15 25.75 -12.46
CA ASN A 281 2.96 25.44 -11.30
C ASN A 281 3.77 24.18 -11.59
N LEU A 282 5.03 24.18 -11.16
CA LEU A 282 5.92 23.04 -11.33
C LEU A 282 6.48 22.61 -10.01
N ALA A 283 6.61 21.29 -9.83
CA ALA A 283 7.46 20.67 -8.82
C ALA A 283 8.63 19.99 -9.55
N GLU A 284 9.85 20.24 -9.10
CA GLU A 284 11.07 19.77 -9.76
C GLU A 284 11.93 18.96 -8.78
N TRP A 285 12.41 17.82 -9.24
CA TRP A 285 13.37 16.96 -8.54
C TRP A 285 14.65 16.87 -9.36
N ILE A 286 15.74 17.42 -8.84
CA ILE A 286 17.06 17.46 -9.47
C ILE A 286 17.96 16.49 -8.72
N PRO A 287 18.26 15.30 -9.28
CA PRO A 287 19.09 14.30 -8.64
C PRO A 287 20.57 14.68 -8.60
N SER A 288 21.26 14.24 -7.56
CA SER A 288 22.72 14.18 -7.51
C SER A 288 23.17 12.76 -7.88
N ILE A 289 23.34 12.53 -9.17
CA ILE A 289 23.65 11.19 -9.72
C ILE A 289 25.10 10.80 -9.35
N PRO A 290 25.32 9.65 -8.66
CA PRO A 290 26.66 9.27 -8.20
C PRO A 290 27.59 8.84 -9.33
N GLU A 291 27.07 8.27 -10.40
CA GLU A 291 27.85 7.84 -11.57
C GLU A 291 27.00 7.92 -12.85
N THR A 292 27.66 8.17 -13.98
CA THR A 292 26.96 8.16 -15.27
C THR A 292 26.47 6.75 -15.58
N GLY A 293 25.15 6.61 -15.87
CA GLY A 293 24.56 5.30 -16.08
C GLY A 293 23.11 5.34 -16.49
N LYS A 294 22.53 4.15 -16.61
CA LYS A 294 21.11 3.94 -16.86
C LYS A 294 20.41 3.60 -15.55
N TYR A 295 19.34 4.31 -15.29
CA TYR A 295 18.59 4.25 -14.03
C TYR A 295 17.09 4.10 -14.30
N ALA A 296 16.41 3.30 -13.51
CA ALA A 296 14.97 3.32 -13.44
C ALA A 296 14.50 4.61 -12.72
N VAL A 297 13.41 5.18 -13.15
CA VAL A 297 12.80 6.36 -12.53
C VAL A 297 11.42 5.99 -12.02
N TYR A 298 11.19 6.30 -10.76
CA TYR A 298 9.92 6.10 -10.07
C TYR A 298 9.44 7.42 -9.47
N VAL A 299 8.13 7.59 -9.40
CA VAL A 299 7.49 8.72 -8.74
C VAL A 299 6.58 8.21 -7.63
N SER A 300 6.49 8.98 -6.55
CA SER A 300 5.50 8.82 -5.48
C SER A 300 4.57 10.01 -5.45
N TYR A 301 3.33 9.78 -5.06
CA TYR A 301 2.29 10.78 -4.86
C TYR A 301 1.24 10.23 -3.91
N GLN A 302 0.32 11.08 -3.45
CA GLN A 302 -0.85 10.65 -2.70
C GLN A 302 -2.10 10.68 -3.56
N THR A 303 -2.92 9.63 -3.46
CA THR A 303 -4.27 9.61 -4.01
C THR A 303 -5.20 10.27 -3.00
N VAL A 304 -5.80 11.38 -3.40
CA VAL A 304 -6.75 12.14 -2.58
C VAL A 304 -8.06 12.33 -3.33
N ASP A 305 -9.08 12.79 -2.62
CA ASP A 305 -10.34 13.16 -3.24
C ASP A 305 -10.10 14.18 -4.35
N ASN A 306 -10.79 13.99 -5.48
CA ASN A 306 -10.66 14.84 -6.64
C ASN A 306 -9.26 14.85 -7.32
N SER A 307 -8.42 13.82 -7.09
CA SER A 307 -7.14 13.66 -7.79
C SER A 307 -7.30 13.70 -9.31
N THR A 308 -6.29 14.25 -10.00
CA THR A 308 -6.26 14.25 -11.47
C THR A 308 -5.95 12.85 -12.01
N ASP A 309 -6.50 12.55 -13.19
CA ASP A 309 -6.27 11.28 -13.90
C ASP A 309 -5.21 11.41 -15.02
N ASP A 310 -4.53 12.55 -15.11
CA ASP A 310 -3.55 12.87 -16.17
C ASP A 310 -2.42 13.81 -15.70
N ALA A 311 -1.90 13.62 -14.48
CA ALA A 311 -0.76 14.36 -13.96
C ALA A 311 0.43 14.27 -14.92
N LEU A 312 0.95 15.43 -15.36
CA LEU A 312 1.96 15.51 -16.40
C LEU A 312 3.37 15.51 -15.80
N TYR A 313 4.04 14.37 -15.88
CA TYR A 313 5.45 14.23 -15.54
C TYR A 313 6.33 14.34 -16.78
N THR A 314 7.43 15.07 -16.65
CA THR A 314 8.46 15.24 -17.68
C THR A 314 9.81 14.83 -17.10
N ILE A 315 10.47 13.87 -17.73
CA ILE A 315 11.81 13.40 -17.36
C ILE A 315 12.80 13.96 -18.38
N TYR A 316 13.72 14.77 -17.91
CA TYR A 316 14.87 15.24 -18.67
C TYR A 316 16.03 14.29 -18.42
N HIS A 317 16.63 13.75 -19.47
CA HIS A 317 17.68 12.74 -19.40
C HIS A 317 18.65 12.90 -20.59
N LYS A 318 19.79 12.18 -20.56
CA LYS A 318 20.83 12.28 -21.58
C LYS A 318 20.31 12.01 -23.01
N GLY A 319 19.31 11.16 -23.17
CA GLY A 319 18.69 10.86 -24.48
C GLY A 319 17.59 11.85 -24.89
N GLY A 320 17.38 12.97 -24.15
CA GLY A 320 16.37 13.96 -24.45
C GLY A 320 15.28 14.09 -23.38
N VAL A 321 14.03 14.14 -23.79
CA VAL A 321 12.88 14.39 -22.90
C VAL A 321 11.80 13.32 -23.09
N SER A 322 11.38 12.73 -21.98
CA SER A 322 10.26 11.79 -21.97
C SER A 322 9.11 12.31 -21.12
N ARG A 323 7.88 12.23 -21.65
CA ARG A 323 6.68 12.73 -20.98
C ARG A 323 5.71 11.60 -20.67
N PHE A 324 5.07 11.71 -19.49
CA PHE A 324 4.13 10.73 -18.99
C PHE A 324 2.88 11.42 -18.43
N LYS A 325 1.73 10.82 -18.68
CA LYS A 325 0.53 11.06 -17.88
C LYS A 325 0.43 9.98 -16.83
N VAL A 326 0.29 10.38 -15.56
CA VAL A 326 0.09 9.48 -14.43
C VAL A 326 -1.30 9.70 -13.86
N ASN A 327 -2.03 8.61 -13.72
CA ASN A 327 -3.36 8.64 -13.13
C ASN A 327 -3.27 8.60 -11.61
N GLN A 328 -3.33 9.76 -10.97
CA GLN A 328 -3.22 9.90 -9.52
C GLN A 328 -4.51 9.54 -8.76
N THR A 329 -5.58 9.12 -9.45
CA THR A 329 -6.79 8.59 -8.78
C THR A 329 -6.58 7.20 -8.19
N MET A 330 -5.43 6.59 -8.43
CA MET A 330 -5.00 5.28 -7.91
C MET A 330 -3.48 5.21 -7.79
N GLY A 331 -2.97 4.24 -7.05
CA GLY A 331 -1.53 3.97 -6.91
C GLY A 331 -0.79 4.95 -6.00
N GLY A 332 -1.48 5.76 -5.20
CA GLY A 332 -0.83 6.63 -4.21
C GLY A 332 -0.18 5.86 -3.06
N GLY A 333 0.88 6.45 -2.48
CA GLY A 333 1.61 5.85 -1.36
C GLY A 333 2.46 4.64 -1.73
N THR A 334 3.02 4.63 -2.94
CA THR A 334 3.99 3.63 -3.41
C THR A 334 4.84 4.20 -4.55
N TRP A 335 5.85 3.44 -4.99
CA TRP A 335 6.66 3.78 -6.16
C TRP A 335 5.97 3.37 -7.46
N ILE A 336 5.76 4.33 -8.36
CA ILE A 336 5.22 4.11 -9.70
C ILE A 336 6.36 4.24 -10.71
N TYR A 337 6.67 3.16 -11.38
CA TYR A 337 7.70 3.08 -12.40
C TYR A 337 7.32 3.83 -13.68
N LEU A 338 8.22 4.67 -14.18
CA LEU A 338 8.02 5.42 -15.43
C LEU A 338 8.91 4.92 -16.58
N GLY A 339 10.06 4.36 -16.29
CA GLY A 339 10.96 3.88 -17.33
C GLY A 339 12.42 3.89 -16.91
N HIS A 340 13.31 3.43 -17.82
CA HIS A 340 14.75 3.52 -17.65
C HIS A 340 15.31 4.64 -18.52
N PHE A 341 16.17 5.47 -17.93
CA PHE A 341 16.75 6.64 -18.60
C PHE A 341 18.23 6.76 -18.24
N SER A 342 19.03 7.32 -19.17
CA SER A 342 20.44 7.59 -18.94
C SER A 342 20.63 8.96 -18.32
N PHE A 343 21.41 9.03 -17.25
CA PHE A 343 21.80 10.26 -16.58
C PHE A 343 23.31 10.39 -16.52
N ASP A 344 23.82 11.61 -16.60
CA ASP A 344 25.22 11.91 -16.34
C ASP A 344 25.46 12.14 -14.85
N LYS A 345 26.66 11.80 -14.39
CA LYS A 345 27.10 12.01 -13.01
C LYS A 345 26.95 13.46 -12.57
N GLY A 346 26.60 13.63 -11.32
CA GLY A 346 26.49 14.91 -10.66
C GLY A 346 25.07 15.49 -10.70
N LYS A 347 24.96 16.72 -10.24
CA LYS A 347 23.71 17.49 -10.20
C LYS A 347 23.60 18.33 -11.47
N ASN A 348 22.78 17.88 -12.39
CA ASN A 348 22.62 18.51 -13.69
C ASN A 348 21.16 18.96 -13.87
N PRO A 349 20.88 20.27 -14.07
CA PRO A 349 19.53 20.77 -14.36
C PRO A 349 18.87 20.17 -15.60
N SER A 350 19.66 19.62 -16.55
CA SER A 350 19.17 18.89 -17.71
C SER A 350 18.85 17.42 -17.42
N GLY A 351 19.15 16.93 -16.19
CA GLY A 351 18.80 15.58 -15.74
C GLY A 351 17.87 15.68 -14.54
N LYS A 352 16.58 15.92 -14.76
CA LYS A 352 15.58 16.15 -13.70
C LYS A 352 14.23 15.55 -14.01
N VAL A 353 13.41 15.41 -12.99
CA VAL A 353 11.98 15.08 -13.11
C VAL A 353 11.17 16.33 -12.79
N VAL A 354 10.16 16.60 -13.58
CA VAL A 354 9.27 17.76 -13.40
C VAL A 354 7.82 17.29 -13.42
N LEU A 355 7.04 17.69 -12.45
CA LEU A 355 5.58 17.56 -12.44
C LEU A 355 4.96 18.93 -12.69
N SER A 356 4.09 19.00 -13.68
CA SER A 356 3.29 20.19 -13.96
C SER A 356 1.85 19.99 -13.46
N ASN A 357 1.24 21.07 -12.99
CA ASN A 357 -0.19 21.08 -12.69
C ASN A 357 -1.07 21.21 -13.95
N ARG A 358 -0.49 21.14 -15.16
CA ARG A 358 -1.23 21.07 -16.42
C ARG A 358 -2.03 19.77 -16.51
N SER A 359 -3.33 19.89 -16.82
CA SER A 359 -4.23 18.76 -16.97
C SER A 359 -5.29 19.06 -18.04
N SER A 360 -5.94 18.03 -18.53
CA SER A 360 -7.12 18.17 -19.41
C SER A 360 -8.31 18.82 -18.71
N LYS A 361 -8.32 18.83 -17.36
CA LYS A 361 -9.39 19.36 -16.52
C LYS A 361 -8.79 20.35 -15.50
N SER A 362 -9.41 21.53 -15.34
CA SER A 362 -9.03 22.48 -14.28
C SER A 362 -9.74 22.11 -12.96
N GLY A 363 -9.13 22.52 -11.83
CA GLY A 363 -9.72 22.38 -10.49
C GLY A 363 -9.66 20.97 -9.89
N ARG A 364 -8.97 20.03 -10.54
CA ARG A 364 -8.57 18.76 -9.94
C ARG A 364 -7.37 18.97 -9.02
N ILE A 365 -7.04 17.98 -8.22
CA ILE A 365 -5.84 17.99 -7.36
C ILE A 365 -4.73 17.21 -8.06
N VAL A 366 -3.56 17.81 -8.17
CA VAL A 366 -2.31 17.11 -8.48
C VAL A 366 -1.44 17.12 -7.23
N THR A 367 -0.87 15.95 -6.90
CA THR A 367 -0.03 15.78 -5.72
C THR A 367 1.41 15.46 -6.14
N ALA A 368 2.37 16.01 -5.41
CA ALA A 368 3.80 15.82 -5.56
C ALA A 368 4.36 15.30 -4.21
N ASP A 369 5.23 14.30 -4.27
CA ASP A 369 5.82 13.69 -3.09
C ASP A 369 7.31 13.40 -3.41
N ALA A 370 7.72 12.18 -3.63
CA ALA A 370 9.11 11.83 -3.85
C ALA A 370 9.38 11.27 -5.26
N VAL A 371 10.64 11.32 -5.67
CA VAL A 371 11.18 10.67 -6.87
C VAL A 371 12.34 9.77 -6.48
N LYS A 372 12.32 8.52 -6.94
CA LYS A 372 13.42 7.57 -6.80
C LYS A 372 14.06 7.32 -8.16
N ILE A 373 15.38 7.35 -8.19
CA ILE A 373 16.21 7.10 -9.38
C ILE A 373 17.20 6.01 -9.05
N GLY A 374 17.09 4.88 -9.75
CA GLY A 374 17.87 3.68 -9.47
C GLY A 374 17.39 2.92 -8.24
N GLY A 375 18.31 2.28 -7.56
CA GLY A 375 18.00 1.56 -6.34
C GLY A 375 17.58 0.11 -6.53
N GLY A 376 17.87 -0.48 -7.70
CA GLY A 376 17.65 -1.89 -7.97
C GLY A 376 18.75 -2.78 -7.41
N TYR A 377 18.67 -4.07 -7.73
CA TYR A 377 19.59 -5.06 -7.18
C TYR A 377 20.92 -5.21 -7.87
N GLY A 378 20.88 -5.16 -9.20
CA GLY A 378 22.04 -5.49 -10.01
C GLY A 378 22.67 -6.84 -9.69
N ASN A 379 21.94 -7.82 -9.22
CA ASN A 379 22.44 -9.11 -8.71
C ASN A 379 23.28 -9.00 -7.41
N ILE A 380 23.26 -7.86 -6.73
CA ILE A 380 23.98 -7.66 -5.47
C ILE A 380 22.94 -7.56 -4.35
N ALA A 381 23.15 -8.37 -3.32
CA ALA A 381 22.37 -8.29 -2.09
C ALA A 381 22.60 -6.94 -1.41
N ARG A 382 21.56 -6.25 -1.08
CA ARG A 382 21.64 -5.00 -0.33
C ARG A 382 20.63 -5.01 0.81
N ARG A 383 20.79 -4.09 1.75
CA ARG A 383 19.86 -3.90 2.87
C ARG A 383 18.47 -3.55 2.35
N VAL A 384 17.48 -3.68 3.22
CA VAL A 384 16.09 -3.27 2.92
C VAL A 384 16.10 -1.88 2.28
N SER A 385 15.42 -1.75 1.17
CA SER A 385 15.24 -0.45 0.53
C SER A 385 14.47 0.48 1.47
N PRO A 386 14.81 1.78 1.49
CA PRO A 386 14.07 2.77 2.27
C PRO A 386 12.56 2.83 1.97
N CYS A 387 12.13 2.26 0.86
CA CYS A 387 10.71 2.18 0.50
C CYS A 387 9.98 0.98 1.11
N GLY A 388 10.61 0.19 1.99
CA GLY A 388 9.99 -1.00 2.58
C GLY A 388 9.72 -2.13 1.60
N ILE A 389 10.16 -2.00 0.35
CA ILE A 389 10.12 -3.08 -0.63
C ILE A 389 11.30 -3.99 -0.31
N VAL A 390 11.01 -5.12 0.27
CA VAL A 390 11.95 -6.22 0.35
C VAL A 390 12.16 -6.71 -1.07
N THR A 391 13.30 -6.43 -1.60
CA THR A 391 13.63 -6.82 -2.96
C THR A 391 14.26 -8.18 -2.98
#